data_96691bafb926d5c058229cf5fff62f91
#
_entry.id   96691bafb926d5c058229cf5fff62f91
#
_cell.length_a   1.000
_cell.length_b   1.000
_cell.length_c   1.000
_cell.angle_alpha   90.00
_cell.angle_beta   90.00
_cell.angle_gamma   90.00
#
_symmetry.space_group_name_H-M   'P 1'
#
loop_
_entity.id
_entity.type
_entity.pdbx_description
1 polymer ?
#
loop_
_entity_poly.entity_id
_entity_poly.type
_entity_poly.pdbx_seq_one_letter_code
_entity_poly.pdbx_strand_id
1 'polypeptide(L)'
;MGQALGHTAGELGCSERTLRRYIGDGLLRGRRVAYQGLELSAEEARYLQSHWTLLHALKAALRTERDVRLAVLFGSTAVGEDQPSSDIDVLIAHRRPEPHSLAGLRLRLRRALDKPVHVVSIEQAHESPCLLADILQEGRPLIDRDSLWSELSAQADDILTQAAHEDRATVTGALDAIAEARARLR
;
A
#
# COMPACT_ATOMS: atom_id res chain seq x y z
N MET A 1 -11.00 1.80 -21.64
CA MET A 1 -12.30 1.11 -21.47
C MET A 1 -12.19 0.25 -20.22
N GLY A 2 -13.22 0.25 -19.34
CA GLY A 2 -13.26 -0.61 -18.18
C GLY A 2 -13.60 -2.05 -18.53
N GLN A 3 -13.17 -3.01 -17.71
CA GLN A 3 -13.54 -4.41 -17.83
C GLN A 3 -14.67 -4.76 -16.86
N ALA A 4 -15.64 -5.54 -17.35
CA ALA A 4 -16.69 -6.07 -16.50
C ALA A 4 -16.09 -7.07 -15.47
N LEU A 5 -16.52 -6.97 -14.21
CA LEU A 5 -15.99 -7.82 -13.13
C LEU A 5 -16.10 -9.32 -13.40
N GLY A 6 -17.17 -9.75 -14.07
CA GLY A 6 -17.38 -11.15 -14.43
C GLY A 6 -16.28 -11.71 -15.34
N HIS A 7 -15.80 -10.91 -16.29
CA HIS A 7 -14.71 -11.31 -17.20
C HIS A 7 -13.39 -11.48 -16.42
N THR A 8 -13.01 -10.48 -15.66
CA THR A 8 -11.80 -10.54 -14.82
C THR A 8 -11.87 -11.66 -13.77
N ALA A 9 -13.03 -11.88 -13.17
CA ALA A 9 -13.22 -12.99 -12.22
C ALA A 9 -12.97 -14.35 -12.87
N GLY A 10 -13.46 -14.56 -14.12
CA GLY A 10 -13.21 -15.76 -14.88
C GLY A 10 -11.72 -15.98 -15.19
N GLU A 11 -11.00 -14.93 -15.62
CA GLU A 11 -9.56 -14.99 -15.89
C GLU A 11 -8.74 -15.32 -14.63
N LEU A 12 -9.13 -14.78 -13.47
CA LEU A 12 -8.44 -14.98 -12.18
C LEU A 12 -8.86 -16.25 -11.45
N GLY A 13 -9.83 -17.00 -11.97
CA GLY A 13 -10.38 -18.20 -11.31
C GLY A 13 -11.06 -17.90 -9.96
N CYS A 14 -11.66 -16.72 -9.82
CA CYS A 14 -12.35 -16.30 -8.59
C CYS A 14 -13.81 -15.92 -8.85
N SER A 15 -14.57 -15.65 -7.79
CA SER A 15 -15.95 -15.18 -7.92
C SER A 15 -16.01 -13.65 -8.08
N GLU A 16 -16.97 -13.14 -8.84
CA GLU A 16 -17.26 -11.71 -8.94
C GLU A 16 -17.55 -11.09 -7.55
N ARG A 17 -18.17 -11.86 -6.65
CA ARG A 17 -18.38 -11.48 -5.25
C ARG A 17 -17.06 -11.20 -4.53
N THR A 18 -16.01 -11.97 -4.82
CA THR A 18 -14.67 -11.74 -4.24
C THR A 18 -14.10 -10.42 -4.70
N LEU A 19 -14.19 -10.12 -6.00
CA LEU A 19 -13.71 -8.83 -6.54
C LEU A 19 -14.50 -7.65 -5.97
N ARG A 20 -15.83 -7.76 -5.90
CA ARG A 20 -16.69 -6.72 -5.26
C ARG A 20 -16.30 -6.45 -3.82
N ARG A 21 -16.04 -7.49 -3.05
CA ARG A 21 -15.58 -7.35 -1.66
C ARG A 21 -14.23 -6.65 -1.61
N TYR A 22 -13.27 -7.04 -2.44
CA TYR A 22 -11.93 -6.45 -2.45
C TYR A 22 -11.95 -4.98 -2.91
N ILE A 23 -12.87 -4.61 -3.79
CA ILE A 23 -13.10 -3.19 -4.13
C ILE A 23 -13.71 -2.45 -2.93
N GLY A 24 -14.68 -3.05 -2.24
CA GLY A 24 -15.26 -2.48 -1.03
C GLY A 24 -14.26 -2.31 0.11
N ASP A 25 -13.32 -3.26 0.25
CA ASP A 25 -12.22 -3.21 1.22
C ASP A 25 -11.10 -2.21 0.82
N GLY A 26 -11.15 -1.60 -0.37
CA GLY A 26 -10.11 -0.71 -0.90
C GLY A 26 -8.86 -1.41 -1.45
N LEU A 27 -8.80 -2.74 -1.39
CA LEU A 27 -7.68 -3.52 -1.94
C LEU A 27 -7.57 -3.39 -3.46
N LEU A 28 -8.70 -3.28 -4.15
CA LEU A 28 -8.79 -3.12 -5.60
C LEU A 28 -9.40 -1.76 -5.95
N ARG A 29 -8.86 -1.15 -7.00
CA ARG A 29 -9.30 0.14 -7.52
C ARG A 29 -10.42 -0.07 -8.54
N GLY A 30 -11.66 -0.04 -8.08
CA GLY A 30 -12.85 -0.12 -8.91
C GLY A 30 -13.64 1.19 -8.94
N ARG A 31 -14.35 1.44 -10.04
CA ARG A 31 -15.27 2.58 -10.14
C ARG A 31 -16.69 2.11 -10.40
N ARG A 32 -17.64 2.87 -9.87
CA ARG A 32 -19.05 2.65 -10.19
C ARG A 32 -19.40 3.40 -11.48
N VAL A 33 -19.95 2.68 -12.45
CA VAL A 33 -20.43 3.24 -13.72
C VAL A 33 -21.94 3.17 -13.76
N ALA A 34 -22.60 4.28 -14.10
CA ALA A 34 -24.05 4.35 -14.20
C ALA A 34 -24.55 3.27 -15.20
N TYR A 35 -25.57 2.51 -14.78
CA TYR A 35 -26.19 1.42 -15.52
C TYR A 35 -25.34 0.16 -15.79
N GLN A 36 -24.02 0.19 -15.59
CA GLN A 36 -23.14 -0.96 -15.83
C GLN A 36 -22.60 -1.61 -14.53
N GLY A 37 -22.87 -0.95 -13.38
CA GLY A 37 -22.44 -1.47 -12.08
C GLY A 37 -20.98 -1.13 -11.76
N LEU A 38 -20.23 -2.09 -11.24
CA LEU A 38 -18.84 -1.91 -10.81
C LEU A 38 -17.90 -2.42 -11.90
N GLU A 39 -16.93 -1.60 -12.30
CA GLU A 39 -15.90 -1.93 -13.30
C GLU A 39 -14.50 -1.72 -12.75
N LEU A 40 -13.56 -2.48 -13.29
CA LEU A 40 -12.11 -2.26 -13.14
C LEU A 40 -11.58 -1.48 -14.34
N SER A 41 -10.60 -0.61 -14.12
CA SER A 41 -9.84 -0.03 -15.23
C SER A 41 -9.04 -1.13 -15.94
N ALA A 42 -8.66 -0.90 -17.20
CA ALA A 42 -7.78 -1.84 -17.91
C ALA A 42 -6.40 -1.98 -17.22
N GLU A 43 -5.97 -0.93 -16.55
CA GLU A 43 -4.74 -0.91 -15.75
C GLU A 43 -4.86 -1.80 -14.51
N GLU A 44 -5.95 -1.64 -13.75
CA GLU A 44 -6.20 -2.48 -12.58
C GLU A 44 -6.39 -3.97 -12.96
N ALA A 45 -7.04 -4.23 -14.10
CA ALA A 45 -7.17 -5.60 -14.58
C ALA A 45 -5.81 -6.22 -14.93
N ARG A 46 -4.91 -5.47 -15.59
CA ARG A 46 -3.54 -5.92 -15.86
C ARG A 46 -2.73 -6.12 -14.58
N TYR A 47 -2.85 -5.21 -13.63
CA TYR A 47 -2.25 -5.36 -12.31
C TYR A 47 -2.66 -6.68 -11.66
N LEU A 48 -3.95 -6.99 -11.68
CA LEU A 48 -4.47 -8.23 -11.10
C LEU A 48 -3.96 -9.49 -11.79
N GLN A 49 -3.83 -9.48 -13.11
CA GLN A 49 -3.27 -10.62 -13.84
C GLN A 49 -1.85 -10.97 -13.38
N SER A 50 -1.05 -9.97 -13.01
CA SER A 50 0.33 -10.16 -12.56
C SER A 50 0.43 -10.42 -11.05
N HIS A 51 -0.42 -9.81 -10.23
CA HIS A 51 -0.27 -9.77 -8.77
C HIS A 51 -1.31 -10.55 -7.98
N TRP A 52 -2.30 -11.17 -8.64
CA TRP A 52 -3.39 -11.87 -7.96
C TRP A 52 -2.91 -12.93 -6.97
N THR A 53 -1.98 -13.76 -7.40
CA THR A 53 -1.42 -14.84 -6.56
C THR A 53 -0.69 -14.25 -5.33
N LEU A 54 0.08 -13.19 -5.52
CA LEU A 54 0.80 -12.51 -4.45
C LEU A 54 -0.17 -11.86 -3.44
N LEU A 55 -1.18 -11.14 -3.93
CA LEU A 55 -2.20 -10.53 -3.05
C LEU A 55 -2.94 -11.58 -2.21
N HIS A 56 -3.26 -12.70 -2.82
CA HIS A 56 -3.89 -13.83 -2.13
C HIS A 56 -2.99 -14.45 -1.07
N ALA A 57 -1.72 -14.69 -1.38
CA ALA A 57 -0.74 -15.24 -0.45
C ALA A 57 -0.48 -14.30 0.73
N LEU A 58 -0.30 -13.00 0.46
CA LEU A 58 -0.16 -11.95 1.48
C LEU A 58 -1.38 -11.91 2.41
N LYS A 59 -2.58 -11.83 1.82
CA LYS A 59 -3.83 -11.79 2.60
C LYS A 59 -4.02 -13.04 3.43
N ALA A 60 -3.68 -14.22 2.91
CA ALA A 60 -3.77 -15.48 3.63
C ALA A 60 -2.79 -15.52 4.81
N ALA A 61 -1.52 -15.14 4.61
CA ALA A 61 -0.51 -15.07 5.66
C ALA A 61 -0.91 -14.09 6.76
N LEU A 62 -1.33 -12.88 6.41
CA LEU A 62 -1.73 -11.83 7.36
C LEU A 62 -3.01 -12.15 8.13
N ARG A 63 -3.92 -12.95 7.56
CA ARG A 63 -5.15 -13.37 8.27
C ARG A 63 -4.87 -14.22 9.50
N THR A 64 -3.78 -14.95 9.52
CA THR A 64 -3.37 -15.77 10.67
C THR A 64 -2.80 -14.94 11.82
N GLU A 65 -2.33 -13.72 11.52
CA GLU A 65 -1.75 -12.79 12.48
C GLU A 65 -2.84 -12.01 13.23
N ARG A 66 -3.28 -12.54 14.37
CA ARG A 66 -4.43 -11.99 15.11
C ARG A 66 -4.19 -10.60 15.71
N ASP A 67 -2.93 -10.28 16.00
CA ASP A 67 -2.55 -8.98 16.58
C ASP A 67 -2.39 -7.88 15.52
N VAL A 68 -2.33 -8.23 14.23
CA VAL A 68 -2.34 -7.25 13.13
C VAL A 68 -3.74 -6.68 13.00
N ARG A 69 -3.88 -5.38 13.19
CA ARG A 69 -5.15 -4.63 13.07
C ARG A 69 -5.31 -4.02 11.69
N LEU A 70 -4.23 -3.47 11.15
CA LEU A 70 -4.16 -2.96 9.79
C LEU A 70 -2.92 -3.53 9.11
N ALA A 71 -3.05 -3.90 7.85
CA ALA A 71 -1.94 -4.21 6.96
C ALA A 71 -2.23 -3.59 5.60
N VAL A 72 -1.29 -2.80 5.09
CA VAL A 72 -1.41 -2.12 3.79
C VAL A 72 -0.18 -2.45 2.95
N LEU A 73 -0.37 -3.00 1.76
CA LEU A 73 0.68 -3.14 0.76
C LEU A 73 0.95 -1.76 0.15
N PHE A 74 2.20 -1.34 0.05
CA PHE A 74 2.59 -0.08 -0.56
C PHE A 74 3.86 -0.23 -1.41
N GLY A 75 4.38 0.88 -1.95
CA GLY A 75 5.56 0.89 -2.80
C GLY A 75 5.34 0.27 -4.18
N SER A 76 6.42 -0.10 -4.86
CA SER A 76 6.40 -0.53 -6.27
C SER A 76 5.46 -1.70 -6.53
N THR A 77 5.36 -2.64 -5.60
CA THR A 77 4.44 -3.79 -5.72
C THR A 77 2.97 -3.37 -5.67
N ALA A 78 2.62 -2.32 -4.92
CA ALA A 78 1.24 -1.85 -4.83
C ALA A 78 0.76 -1.15 -6.11
N VAL A 79 1.67 -0.51 -6.83
CA VAL A 79 1.37 0.19 -8.10
C VAL A 79 1.62 -0.67 -9.34
N GLY A 80 2.31 -1.82 -9.18
CA GLY A 80 2.61 -2.74 -10.28
C GLY A 80 3.86 -2.37 -11.08
N GLU A 81 4.78 -1.65 -10.45
CA GLU A 81 6.09 -1.25 -11.00
C GLU A 81 7.24 -2.08 -10.43
N ASP A 82 6.91 -3.16 -9.69
CA ASP A 82 7.90 -4.02 -9.08
C ASP A 82 8.69 -4.84 -10.11
N GLN A 83 9.95 -5.05 -9.79
CA GLN A 83 10.84 -5.94 -10.51
C GLN A 83 10.98 -7.29 -9.77
N PRO A 84 11.51 -8.33 -10.41
CA PRO A 84 11.73 -9.62 -9.73
C PRO A 84 12.55 -9.53 -8.44
N SER A 85 13.45 -8.54 -8.33
CA SER A 85 14.29 -8.26 -7.17
C SER A 85 13.66 -7.29 -6.16
N SER A 86 12.49 -6.72 -6.45
CA SER A 86 11.84 -5.77 -5.55
C SER A 86 11.36 -6.45 -4.27
N ASP A 87 11.55 -5.75 -3.17
CA ASP A 87 10.98 -6.13 -1.87
C ASP A 87 9.46 -5.88 -1.87
N ILE A 88 8.77 -6.57 -0.99
CA ILE A 88 7.35 -6.34 -0.72
C ILE A 88 7.25 -5.44 0.50
N ASP A 89 6.73 -4.22 0.32
CA ASP A 89 6.59 -3.24 1.39
C ASP A 89 5.21 -3.32 2.02
N VAL A 90 5.15 -3.51 3.34
CA VAL A 90 3.90 -3.65 4.08
C VAL A 90 3.89 -2.74 5.31
N LEU A 91 2.91 -1.84 5.38
CA LEU A 91 2.60 -1.09 6.60
C LEU A 91 1.79 -1.96 7.53
N ILE A 92 2.13 -1.96 8.82
CA ILE A 92 1.46 -2.78 9.84
C ILE A 92 1.10 -1.92 11.05
N ALA A 93 -0.15 -2.03 11.50
CA ALA A 93 -0.57 -1.62 12.83
C ALA A 93 -0.90 -2.85 13.67
N HIS A 94 -0.26 -2.99 14.83
CA HIS A 94 -0.50 -4.05 15.79
C HIS A 94 -1.42 -3.57 16.93
N ARG A 95 -2.16 -4.49 17.52
CA ARG A 95 -2.93 -4.20 18.75
C ARG A 95 -2.01 -3.86 19.92
N ARG A 96 -0.87 -4.53 19.99
CA ARG A 96 0.16 -4.33 21.01
C ARG A 96 1.50 -4.25 20.28
N PRO A 97 2.05 -3.05 20.08
CA PRO A 97 3.34 -2.88 19.43
C PRO A 97 4.45 -3.37 20.39
N GLU A 98 4.92 -4.58 20.16
CA GLU A 98 6.11 -5.11 20.82
C GLU A 98 7.29 -5.10 19.84
N PRO A 99 8.50 -4.70 20.24
CA PRO A 99 9.66 -4.57 19.34
C PRO A 99 9.98 -5.84 18.56
N HIS A 100 9.70 -7.02 19.13
CA HIS A 100 9.97 -8.31 18.50
C HIS A 100 8.86 -8.77 17.55
N SER A 101 7.67 -8.18 17.60
CA SER A 101 6.52 -8.60 16.80
C SER A 101 6.73 -8.34 15.31
N LEU A 102 7.30 -7.19 14.94
CA LEU A 102 7.57 -6.82 13.54
C LEU A 102 8.65 -7.71 12.91
N ALA A 103 9.75 -7.95 13.59
CA ALA A 103 10.82 -8.82 13.09
C ALA A 103 10.33 -10.26 12.89
N GLY A 104 9.55 -10.77 13.84
CA GLY A 104 8.93 -12.09 13.73
C GLY A 104 7.92 -12.16 12.58
N LEU A 105 7.08 -11.15 12.43
CA LEU A 105 6.13 -11.06 11.31
C LEU A 105 6.85 -11.01 9.97
N ARG A 106 7.87 -10.16 9.83
CA ARG A 106 8.68 -10.08 8.61
C ARG A 106 9.25 -11.44 8.21
N LEU A 107 9.78 -12.20 9.18
CA LEU A 107 10.34 -13.52 8.91
C LEU A 107 9.27 -14.51 8.44
N ARG A 108 8.07 -14.49 9.05
CA ARG A 108 6.95 -15.35 8.64
C ARG A 108 6.44 -15.00 7.25
N LEU A 109 6.26 -13.71 6.95
CA LEU A 109 5.86 -13.25 5.62
C LEU A 109 6.89 -13.63 4.55
N ARG A 110 8.18 -13.39 4.82
CA ARG A 110 9.26 -13.79 3.91
C ARG A 110 9.23 -15.28 3.59
N ARG A 111 9.00 -16.13 4.59
CA ARG A 111 8.90 -17.59 4.38
C ARG A 111 7.65 -17.98 3.58
N ALA A 112 6.53 -17.31 3.82
CA ALA A 112 5.27 -17.61 3.16
C ALA A 112 5.26 -17.17 1.69
N LEU A 113 6.01 -16.11 1.33
CA LEU A 113 5.99 -15.49 0.02
C LEU A 113 7.21 -15.84 -0.84
N ASP A 114 8.25 -16.43 -0.22
CA ASP A 114 9.56 -16.69 -0.84
C ASP A 114 10.15 -15.43 -1.51
N LYS A 115 9.88 -14.26 -0.93
CA LYS A 115 10.38 -12.95 -1.38
C LYS A 115 10.84 -12.13 -0.18
N PRO A 116 11.78 -11.19 -0.37
CA PRO A 116 12.08 -10.20 0.65
C PRO A 116 10.85 -9.40 1.02
N VAL A 117 10.66 -9.15 2.31
CA VAL A 117 9.55 -8.33 2.82
C VAL A 117 10.11 -7.27 3.74
N HIS A 118 9.76 -6.03 3.47
CA HIS A 118 10.02 -4.90 4.34
C HIS A 118 8.74 -4.57 5.11
N VAL A 119 8.84 -4.47 6.42
CA VAL A 119 7.69 -4.17 7.30
C VAL A 119 7.95 -2.87 8.02
N VAL A 120 7.04 -1.92 7.85
CA VAL A 120 7.04 -0.62 8.51
C VAL A 120 5.88 -0.58 9.49
N SER A 121 6.10 -0.11 10.71
CA SER A 121 5.01 0.10 11.65
C SER A 121 4.27 1.40 11.35
N ILE A 122 3.00 1.47 11.78
CA ILE A 122 2.20 2.70 11.63
C ILE A 122 2.85 3.88 12.39
N GLU A 123 3.50 3.61 13.52
CA GLU A 123 4.21 4.62 14.31
C GLU A 123 5.40 5.18 13.51
N GLN A 124 6.21 4.30 12.88
CA GLN A 124 7.31 4.73 12.02
C GLN A 124 6.82 5.52 10.80
N ALA A 125 5.69 5.14 10.21
CA ALA A 125 5.12 5.88 9.10
C ALA A 125 4.65 7.28 9.51
N HIS A 126 4.12 7.44 10.72
CA HIS A 126 3.75 8.76 11.26
C HIS A 126 4.96 9.69 11.50
N GLU A 127 6.17 9.15 11.68
CA GLU A 127 7.40 9.94 11.76
C GLU A 127 7.87 10.48 10.41
N SER A 128 7.27 10.02 9.28
CA SER A 128 7.61 10.42 7.92
C SER A 128 6.34 10.77 7.13
N PRO A 129 5.87 12.02 7.16
CA PRO A 129 4.69 12.47 6.44
C PRO A 129 4.71 12.14 4.95
N CYS A 130 5.87 12.22 4.30
CA CYS A 130 6.01 11.86 2.88
C CYS A 130 5.70 10.37 2.66
N LEU A 131 6.27 9.48 3.47
CA LEU A 131 5.99 8.04 3.38
C LEU A 131 4.50 7.73 3.63
N LEU A 132 3.92 8.39 4.64
CA LEU A 132 2.51 8.19 4.96
C LEU A 132 1.60 8.71 3.86
N ALA A 133 1.97 9.81 3.20
CA ALA A 133 1.27 10.36 2.04
C ALA A 133 1.28 9.38 0.86
N ASP A 134 2.44 8.79 0.54
CA ASP A 134 2.57 7.78 -0.51
C ASP A 134 1.71 6.53 -0.20
N ILE A 135 1.74 6.07 1.06
CA ILE A 135 0.91 4.94 1.50
C ILE A 135 -0.58 5.25 1.35
N LEU A 136 -1.02 6.47 1.66
CA LEU A 136 -2.42 6.87 1.52
C LEU A 136 -2.87 6.96 0.07
N GLN A 137 -1.99 7.42 -0.83
CA GLN A 137 -2.31 7.58 -2.25
C GLN A 137 -2.32 6.25 -3.00
N GLU A 138 -1.34 5.40 -2.73
CA GLU A 138 -1.04 4.22 -3.54
C GLU A 138 -1.29 2.90 -2.82
N GLY A 139 -1.44 2.93 -1.52
CA GLY A 139 -1.59 1.75 -0.68
C GLY A 139 -2.82 0.91 -0.99
N ARG A 140 -2.68 -0.39 -0.73
CA ARG A 140 -3.75 -1.39 -0.88
C ARG A 140 -3.99 -2.09 0.45
N PRO A 141 -5.08 -1.79 1.17
CA PRO A 141 -5.38 -2.43 2.44
C PRO A 141 -5.66 -3.93 2.26
N LEU A 142 -4.84 -4.75 2.89
CA LEU A 142 -4.94 -6.21 2.90
C LEU A 142 -5.79 -6.70 4.08
N ILE A 143 -5.59 -6.09 5.23
CA ILE A 143 -6.31 -6.32 6.49
C ILE A 143 -6.68 -4.97 7.06
N ASP A 144 -7.94 -4.82 7.43
CA ASP A 144 -8.45 -3.72 8.24
C ASP A 144 -9.51 -4.28 9.19
N ARG A 145 -9.20 -4.37 10.49
CA ARG A 145 -10.08 -4.99 11.49
C ARG A 145 -10.86 -4.01 12.34
N ASP A 146 -10.41 -2.77 12.37
CA ASP A 146 -11.00 -1.74 13.24
C ASP A 146 -11.31 -0.44 12.48
N SER A 147 -11.43 -0.52 11.14
CA SER A 147 -11.64 0.65 10.28
C SER A 147 -10.50 1.70 10.36
N LEU A 148 -9.30 1.26 10.77
CA LEU A 148 -8.13 2.12 10.89
C LEU A 148 -7.72 2.76 9.56
N TRP A 149 -7.93 2.03 8.45
CA TRP A 149 -7.69 2.57 7.11
C TRP A 149 -8.61 3.74 6.77
N SER A 150 -9.88 3.63 7.15
CA SER A 150 -10.84 4.71 6.95
C SER A 150 -10.51 5.92 7.83
N GLU A 151 -10.09 5.70 9.08
CA GLU A 151 -9.66 6.77 9.98
C GLU A 151 -8.40 7.48 9.47
N LEU A 152 -7.42 6.73 8.98
CA LEU A 152 -6.21 7.27 8.39
C LEU A 152 -6.52 8.04 7.09
N SER A 153 -7.39 7.50 6.24
CA SER A 153 -7.83 8.15 5.00
C SER A 153 -8.61 9.44 5.24
N ALA A 154 -9.33 9.54 6.35
CA ALA A 154 -10.01 10.79 6.73
C ALA A 154 -9.05 11.93 7.08
N GLN A 155 -7.79 11.62 7.42
CA GLN A 155 -6.73 12.58 7.71
C GLN A 155 -5.84 12.86 6.49
N ALA A 156 -6.18 12.33 5.32
CA ALA A 156 -5.32 12.37 4.12
C ALA A 156 -4.95 13.80 3.72
N ASP A 157 -5.89 14.73 3.72
CA ASP A 157 -5.65 16.13 3.30
C ASP A 157 -4.62 16.81 4.20
N ASP A 158 -4.68 16.59 5.51
CA ASP A 158 -3.74 17.14 6.48
C ASP A 158 -2.34 16.52 6.28
N ILE A 159 -2.27 15.21 6.11
CA ILE A 159 -1.02 14.47 5.89
C ILE A 159 -0.37 14.89 4.57
N LEU A 160 -1.13 14.99 3.49
CA LEU A 160 -0.64 15.44 2.19
C LEU A 160 -0.13 16.88 2.23
N THR A 161 -0.80 17.75 2.98
CA THR A 161 -0.36 19.13 3.19
C THR A 161 0.96 19.17 3.96
N GLN A 162 1.10 18.38 5.02
CA GLN A 162 2.33 18.29 5.80
C GLN A 162 3.49 17.74 4.97
N ALA A 163 3.27 16.67 4.21
CA ALA A 163 4.25 16.10 3.30
C ALA A 163 4.76 17.12 2.27
N ALA A 164 3.85 17.88 1.66
CA ALA A 164 4.20 18.93 0.70
C ALA A 164 5.03 20.08 1.34
N HIS A 165 4.83 20.35 2.62
CA HIS A 165 5.66 21.31 3.37
C HIS A 165 7.07 20.79 3.63
N GLU A 166 7.20 19.53 4.03
CA GLU A 166 8.51 18.89 4.27
C GLU A 166 9.34 18.79 2.99
N ASP A 167 8.74 18.38 1.89
CA ASP A 167 9.41 18.34 0.58
C ASP A 167 9.97 19.69 0.18
N ARG A 168 9.17 20.76 0.30
CA ARG A 168 9.62 22.12 0.00
C ARG A 168 10.76 22.55 0.90
N ALA A 169 10.69 22.28 2.19
CA ALA A 169 11.75 22.62 3.13
C ALA A 169 13.04 21.88 2.81
N THR A 170 12.95 20.59 2.47
CA THR A 170 14.09 19.76 2.07
C THR A 170 14.76 20.29 0.79
N VAL A 171 13.97 20.60 -0.24
CA VAL A 171 14.47 21.16 -1.51
C VAL A 171 15.11 22.52 -1.29
N THR A 172 14.49 23.41 -0.51
CA THR A 172 15.03 24.73 -0.20
C THR A 172 16.35 24.61 0.56
N GLY A 173 16.43 23.78 1.59
CA GLY A 173 17.66 23.54 2.34
C GLY A 173 18.79 22.96 1.48
N ALA A 174 18.48 22.06 0.54
CA ALA A 174 19.47 21.53 -0.41
C ALA A 174 19.98 22.60 -1.38
N LEU A 175 19.12 23.49 -1.87
CA LEU A 175 19.50 24.59 -2.75
C LEU A 175 20.40 25.62 -2.01
N ASP A 176 20.06 25.93 -0.77
CA ASP A 176 20.86 26.84 0.08
C ASP A 176 22.26 26.24 0.35
N ALA A 177 22.35 24.97 0.67
CA ALA A 177 23.62 24.27 0.88
C ALA A 177 24.49 24.27 -0.38
N ILE A 178 23.90 24.08 -1.57
CA ILE A 178 24.62 24.17 -2.85
C ILE A 178 25.09 25.59 -3.10
N ALA A 179 24.28 26.60 -2.82
CA ALA A 179 24.66 28.02 -3.00
C ALA A 179 25.84 28.40 -2.08
N GLU A 180 25.79 27.96 -0.80
CA GLU A 180 26.91 28.18 0.14
C GLU A 180 28.20 27.47 -0.30
N ALA A 181 28.09 26.21 -0.75
CA ALA A 181 29.25 25.47 -1.26
C ALA A 181 29.90 26.16 -2.46
N ARG A 182 29.09 26.68 -3.38
CA ARG A 182 29.57 27.47 -4.52
C ARG A 182 30.24 28.79 -4.12
N ALA A 183 29.73 29.46 -3.09
CA ALA A 183 30.30 30.69 -2.59
C ALA A 183 31.70 30.49 -1.95
N ARG A 184 31.94 29.34 -1.32
CA ARG A 184 33.22 28.96 -0.69
C ARG A 184 34.31 28.57 -1.71
N LEU A 185 33.94 28.24 -2.94
CA LEU A 185 34.83 27.84 -4.03
C LEU A 185 35.27 29.04 -4.91
N ARG A 186 34.80 30.23 -4.62
CA ARG A 186 35.19 31.51 -5.27
C ARG A 186 36.13 32.30 -4.38
#